data_e69258d40b7d9f52bf44a70b0d814074
#
_entry.id   e69258d40b7d9f52bf44a70b0d814074
#
_cell.length_a   1.000
_cell.length_b   1.000
_cell.length_c   1.000
_cell.angle_alpha   90.00
_cell.angle_beta   90.00
_cell.angle_gamma   90.00
#
_symmetry.space_group_name_H-M   'P 1'
#
loop_
_entity.id
_entity.type
_entity.pdbx_description
1 polymer ?
#
loop_
_entity_poly.entity_id
_entity_poly.type
_entity_poly.pdbx_seq_one_letter_code
_entity_poly.pdbx_strand_id
1 'polypeptide(L)'
;MTKISALAIGALLALSTVALARAEEPVTGVWKLSIGVNDAPCTLTLASDLTVPTAGLATPSSDCAGGLNSIGRWKATSTGLQLYSPSGDMVAWLKQKDGAYQGSRLSDGQKLALDR
;
A
#
# COMPACT_ATOMS: atom_id res chain seq x y z
N MET A 1 -33.12 -33.86 -21.70
CA MET A 1 -32.51 -33.82 -21.58
C MET A 1 -31.61 -33.39 -21.38
N THR A 2 -31.30 -33.21 -21.23
CA THR A 2 -30.44 -32.96 -21.07
C THR A 2 -29.94 -32.05 -21.01
N LYS A 3 -29.78 -31.76 -21.11
CA LYS A 3 -29.15 -31.06 -21.08
C LYS A 3 -29.00 -30.13 -20.58
N ILE A 4 -28.96 -29.81 -20.64
CA ILE A 4 -28.88 -28.89 -20.28
C ILE A 4 -28.42 -28.48 -19.39
N SER A 5 -28.55 -28.82 -18.84
CA SER A 5 -28.11 -28.55 -17.79
C SER A 5 -26.88 -28.09 -17.62
N ALA A 6 -26.20 -28.62 -18.03
CA ALA A 6 -24.86 -28.36 -17.86
C ALA A 6 -24.48 -26.99 -17.96
N LEU A 7 -25.00 -26.28 -18.73
CA LEU A 7 -24.57 -25.10 -18.95
C LEU A 7 -24.55 -24.18 -17.92
N ALA A 8 -25.37 -24.10 -17.16
CA ALA A 8 -25.39 -23.06 -16.21
C ALA A 8 -24.18 -23.03 -15.41
N ILE A 9 -23.62 -24.05 -15.25
CA ILE A 9 -22.46 -24.15 -14.53
C ILE A 9 -21.36 -23.27 -14.87
N GLY A 10 -21.07 -23.19 -16.07
CA GLY A 10 -19.94 -22.41 -16.46
C GLY A 10 -20.01 -20.98 -16.01
N ALA A 11 -21.15 -20.45 -15.98
CA ALA A 11 -21.27 -19.06 -15.67
C ALA A 11 -20.84 -18.76 -14.25
N LEU A 12 -21.13 -19.63 -13.37
CA LEU A 12 -20.78 -19.37 -11.99
C LEU A 12 -19.31 -19.28 -11.75
N LEU A 13 -18.58 -20.06 -12.40
CA LEU A 13 -17.17 -20.08 -12.21
C LEU A 13 -16.53 -18.77 -12.54
N ALA A 14 -16.96 -18.17 -13.56
CA ALA A 14 -16.36 -16.92 -13.97
C ALA A 14 -16.53 -15.85 -12.92
N LEU A 15 -17.65 -15.83 -12.27
CA LEU A 15 -17.87 -14.81 -11.28
C LEU A 15 -16.96 -14.93 -10.09
N SER A 16 -16.75 -16.11 -9.64
CA SER A 16 -15.87 -16.28 -8.50
C SER A 16 -14.48 -15.79 -8.77
N THR A 17 -13.98 -16.05 -9.92
CA THR A 17 -12.65 -15.65 -10.27
C THR A 17 -12.48 -14.15 -10.22
N VAL A 18 -13.44 -13.45 -10.71
CA VAL A 18 -13.33 -12.00 -10.73
C VAL A 18 -13.31 -11.43 -9.31
N ALA A 19 -14.09 -11.99 -8.44
CA ALA A 19 -14.12 -11.49 -7.08
C ALA A 19 -12.76 -11.61 -6.40
N LEU A 20 -12.08 -12.70 -6.64
CA LEU A 20 -10.78 -12.87 -6.04
C LEU A 20 -9.77 -11.84 -6.52
N ALA A 21 -9.80 -11.53 -7.76
CA ALA A 21 -8.86 -10.57 -8.30
C ALA A 21 -8.98 -9.23 -7.62
N ARG A 22 -10.17 -8.82 -7.26
CA ARG A 22 -10.32 -7.55 -6.63
C ARG A 22 -9.84 -7.51 -5.21
N ALA A 23 -9.89 -8.63 -4.51
CA ALA A 23 -9.52 -8.66 -3.12
C ALA A 23 -8.05 -8.36 -2.89
N GLU A 24 -7.26 -8.46 -3.93
CA GLU A 24 -5.82 -8.26 -3.76
C GLU A 24 -5.33 -7.03 -4.49
N GLU A 25 -5.84 -5.92 -4.08
CA GLU A 25 -5.43 -4.67 -4.65
C GLU A 25 -3.98 -4.40 -4.33
N PRO A 26 -3.16 -4.02 -5.30
CA PRO A 26 -1.73 -3.85 -5.06
C PRO A 26 -1.43 -2.65 -4.17
N VAL A 27 -0.36 -2.76 -3.42
CA VAL A 27 0.12 -1.66 -2.60
C VAL A 27 0.76 -0.57 -3.46
N THR A 28 1.24 -0.92 -4.64
CA THR A 28 1.90 0.04 -5.52
C THR A 28 0.94 1.14 -5.99
N GLY A 29 1.50 2.26 -6.36
CA GLY A 29 0.73 3.39 -6.85
C GLY A 29 0.98 4.63 -6.02
N VAL A 30 0.09 5.60 -6.18
CA VAL A 30 0.23 6.90 -5.52
C VAL A 30 -0.68 6.95 -4.31
N TRP A 31 -0.10 7.35 -3.19
CA TRP A 31 -0.80 7.46 -1.93
C TRP A 31 -0.72 8.88 -1.39
N LYS A 32 -1.71 9.29 -0.63
CA LYS A 32 -1.63 10.55 0.12
C LYS A 32 -0.94 10.24 1.44
N LEU A 33 0.12 10.96 1.72
CA LEU A 33 0.89 10.78 2.94
C LEU A 33 0.69 11.98 3.84
N SER A 34 0.27 11.75 5.06
CA SER A 34 0.08 12.82 6.02
C SER A 34 0.83 12.49 7.31
N ILE A 35 1.27 13.53 8.00
CA ILE A 35 1.96 13.39 9.27
C ILE A 35 1.34 14.36 10.26
N GLY A 36 1.08 13.88 11.48
CA GLY A 36 0.45 14.70 12.50
C GLY A 36 -0.99 14.97 12.19
N VAL A 37 -1.53 16.00 12.81
CA VAL A 37 -2.94 16.31 12.71
C VAL A 37 -3.23 17.44 11.74
N ASN A 38 -2.32 18.37 11.63
CA ASN A 38 -2.56 19.63 10.91
C ASN A 38 -1.75 19.82 9.65
N ASP A 39 -0.90 18.87 9.31
CA ASP A 39 -0.03 19.04 8.15
C ASP A 39 -0.77 18.68 6.87
N ALA A 40 -0.53 19.47 5.84
CA ALA A 40 -1.10 19.20 4.54
C ALA A 40 -0.52 17.91 4.00
N PRO A 41 -1.33 17.07 3.38
CA PRO A 41 -0.81 15.81 2.84
C PRO A 41 0.08 16.06 1.63
N CYS A 42 1.07 15.22 1.47
CA CYS A 42 1.86 15.16 0.25
C CYS A 42 1.62 13.78 -0.38
N THR A 43 2.30 13.47 -1.47
CA THR A 43 2.11 12.17 -2.11
C THR A 43 3.33 11.31 -1.95
N LEU A 44 3.09 10.01 -1.85
CA LEU A 44 4.14 9.02 -1.81
C LEU A 44 3.83 7.98 -2.87
N THR A 45 4.73 7.79 -3.81
CA THR A 45 4.55 6.83 -4.89
C THR A 45 5.34 5.58 -4.56
N LEU A 46 4.66 4.44 -4.55
CA LEU A 46 5.27 3.15 -4.25
C LEU A 46 5.38 2.34 -5.54
N ALA A 47 6.59 1.96 -5.89
CA ALA A 47 6.86 1.15 -7.07
C ALA A 47 7.47 -0.17 -6.63
N SER A 48 7.01 -1.28 -7.20
CA SER A 48 7.53 -2.59 -6.81
C SER A 48 8.86 -2.87 -7.49
N ASP A 49 9.67 -3.65 -6.81
CA ASP A 49 10.88 -4.18 -7.39
C ASP A 49 10.50 -5.22 -8.43
N LEU A 50 11.30 -5.38 -9.45
CA LEU A 50 11.01 -6.36 -10.50
C LEU A 50 11.04 -7.78 -9.96
N THR A 51 11.89 -8.04 -8.99
CA THR A 51 12.04 -9.38 -8.45
C THR A 51 11.30 -9.60 -7.14
N VAL A 52 10.87 -8.52 -6.49
CA VAL A 52 10.20 -8.61 -5.19
C VAL A 52 8.97 -7.71 -5.21
N PRO A 53 7.80 -8.25 -5.53
CA PRO A 53 6.60 -7.44 -5.67
C PRO A 53 6.09 -6.82 -4.36
N THR A 54 6.61 -7.25 -3.22
CA THR A 54 6.19 -6.74 -1.93
C THR A 54 7.14 -5.69 -1.37
N ALA A 55 8.06 -5.20 -2.18
CA ALA A 55 9.01 -4.19 -1.75
C ALA A 55 9.45 -3.37 -2.96
N GLY A 56 10.08 -2.25 -2.73
CA GLY A 56 10.59 -1.43 -3.82
C GLY A 56 10.92 -0.02 -3.40
N LEU A 57 10.88 0.88 -4.37
CA LEU A 57 11.20 2.29 -4.15
C LEU A 57 9.97 3.04 -3.70
N ALA A 58 10.18 3.98 -2.81
CA ALA A 58 9.16 4.90 -2.37
C ALA A 58 9.63 6.31 -2.67
N THR A 59 8.83 7.06 -3.40
CA THR A 59 9.22 8.39 -3.86
C THR A 59 8.26 9.43 -3.31
N PRO A 60 8.66 10.21 -2.31
CA PRO A 60 7.81 11.29 -1.80
C PRO A 60 7.85 12.47 -2.75
N SER A 61 6.75 13.21 -2.82
CA SER A 61 6.72 14.43 -3.62
C SER A 61 7.55 15.52 -2.93
N SER A 62 7.91 16.54 -3.69
CA SER A 62 8.81 17.57 -3.19
C SER A 62 8.19 18.42 -2.08
N ASP A 63 6.87 18.39 -1.95
CA ASP A 63 6.19 19.15 -0.91
C ASP A 63 6.03 18.39 0.39
N CYS A 64 6.62 17.21 0.51
CA CYS A 64 6.60 16.49 1.78
C CYS A 64 7.49 17.19 2.79
N ALA A 65 6.93 17.53 3.93
CA ALA A 65 7.62 18.26 4.97
C ALA A 65 7.99 17.35 6.13
N GLY A 66 8.65 17.90 7.14
CA GLY A 66 8.90 17.19 8.38
C GLY A 66 9.79 15.97 8.26
N GLY A 67 10.68 15.95 7.29
CA GLY A 67 11.57 14.82 7.12
C GLY A 67 10.99 13.65 6.34
N LEU A 68 9.76 13.79 5.85
CA LEU A 68 9.15 12.72 5.09
C LEU A 68 9.83 12.50 3.74
N ASN A 69 10.54 13.50 3.25
CA ASN A 69 11.28 13.36 2.00
C ASN A 69 12.49 12.44 2.14
N SER A 70 12.78 11.95 3.34
CA SER A 70 13.85 10.98 3.53
C SER A 70 13.39 9.53 3.30
N ILE A 71 12.10 9.32 3.02
CA ILE A 71 11.61 7.99 2.69
C ILE A 71 12.09 7.62 1.29
N GLY A 72 12.66 6.44 1.15
CA GLY A 72 13.18 6.00 -0.14
C GLY A 72 12.82 4.59 -0.52
N ARG A 73 12.37 3.76 0.42
CA ARG A 73 12.03 2.39 0.14
C ARG A 73 10.85 1.95 0.99
N TRP A 74 10.17 0.91 0.53
CA TRP A 74 9.04 0.35 1.26
C TRP A 74 9.09 -1.17 1.22
N LYS A 75 8.42 -1.79 2.18
CA LYS A 75 8.27 -3.24 2.22
C LYS A 75 6.92 -3.56 2.84
N ALA A 76 6.15 -4.40 2.17
CA ALA A 76 4.86 -4.84 2.68
C ALA A 76 5.05 -6.08 3.55
N THR A 77 4.29 -6.15 4.64
CA THR A 77 4.27 -7.32 5.51
C THR A 77 2.84 -7.85 5.55
N SER A 78 2.64 -8.95 6.24
CA SER A 78 1.31 -9.55 6.32
C SER A 78 0.31 -8.64 7.04
N THR A 79 0.77 -7.71 7.86
CA THR A 79 -0.11 -6.85 8.64
C THR A 79 -0.01 -5.38 8.29
N GLY A 80 0.93 -4.99 7.46
CA GLY A 80 1.10 -3.58 7.18
C GLY A 80 2.21 -3.25 6.22
N LEU A 81 2.81 -2.09 6.44
CA LEU A 81 3.79 -1.51 5.54
C LEU A 81 4.93 -0.91 6.35
N GLN A 82 6.14 -1.14 5.91
CA GLN A 82 7.33 -0.55 6.52
C GLN A 82 7.97 0.41 5.53
N LEU A 83 8.34 1.59 6.00
CA LEU A 83 8.99 2.61 5.19
C LEU A 83 10.42 2.80 5.68
N TYR A 84 11.35 2.90 4.73
CA TYR A 84 12.77 2.99 5.02
C TYR A 84 13.40 4.18 4.31
N SER A 85 14.49 4.66 4.85
CA SER A 85 15.31 5.65 4.16
C SER A 85 16.07 4.96 3.04
N PRO A 86 16.67 5.72 2.11
CA PRO A 86 17.47 5.12 1.05
C PRO A 86 18.64 4.29 1.59
N SER A 87 19.12 4.61 2.78
CA SER A 87 20.22 3.86 3.37
C SER A 87 19.78 2.60 4.12
N GLY A 88 18.46 2.37 4.22
CA GLY A 88 17.97 1.15 4.82
C GLY A 88 17.49 1.27 6.25
N ASP A 89 17.50 2.47 6.82
CA ASP A 89 17.01 2.65 8.17
C ASP A 89 15.49 2.76 8.17
N MET A 90 14.83 2.11 9.12
CA MET A 90 13.38 2.15 9.19
C MET A 90 12.92 3.53 9.63
N VAL A 91 12.03 4.13 8.83
CA VAL A 91 11.47 5.43 9.12
C VAL A 91 10.13 5.29 9.83
N ALA A 92 9.30 4.36 9.42
CA ALA A 92 7.97 4.20 9.99
C ALA A 92 7.44 2.80 9.77
N TRP A 93 6.55 2.41 10.65
CA TRP A 93 5.85 1.14 10.52
C TRP A 93 4.36 1.43 10.61
N LEU A 94 3.63 1.00 9.57
CA LEU A 94 2.21 1.28 9.45
C LEU A 94 1.43 0.00 9.42
N LYS A 95 0.25 0.02 10.03
CA LYS A 95 -0.67 -1.12 10.00
C LYS A 95 -1.76 -0.85 9.00
N GLN A 96 -2.21 -1.89 8.32
CA GLN A 96 -3.30 -1.78 7.38
C GLN A 96 -4.63 -1.67 8.12
N LYS A 97 -5.47 -0.76 7.66
CA LYS A 97 -6.80 -0.59 8.24
C LYS A 97 -7.72 -0.03 7.18
N ASP A 98 -8.73 -0.81 6.79
CA ASP A 98 -9.78 -0.37 5.85
C ASP A 98 -9.22 0.17 4.54
N GLY A 99 -8.22 -0.51 4.01
CA GLY A 99 -7.64 -0.09 2.73
C GLY A 99 -6.63 1.03 2.83
N ALA A 100 -6.35 1.52 4.01
CA ALA A 100 -5.37 2.55 4.26
C ALA A 100 -4.31 2.02 5.20
N TYR A 101 -3.29 2.82 5.46
CA TYR A 101 -2.22 2.43 6.39
C TYR A 101 -2.02 3.53 7.41
N GLN A 102 -1.87 3.15 8.66
CA GLN A 102 -1.68 4.11 9.75
C GLN A 102 -0.63 3.58 10.72
N GLY A 103 0.19 4.47 11.22
CA GLY A 103 1.22 4.09 12.18
C GLY A 103 1.96 5.31 12.70
N SER A 104 3.20 5.10 13.07
CA SER A 104 3.99 6.15 13.70
C SER A 104 5.38 6.22 13.09
N ARG A 105 5.92 7.42 13.04
CA ARG A 105 7.30 7.63 12.66
C ARG A 105 8.20 7.30 13.84
N LEU A 106 9.24 6.53 13.59
CA LEU A 106 10.08 6.03 14.69
C LEU A 106 10.88 7.11 15.38
N SER A 107 11.26 8.15 14.65
CA SER A 107 12.14 9.14 15.22
C SER A 107 11.48 10.00 16.31
N ASP A 108 10.18 10.27 16.17
CA ASP A 108 9.50 11.17 17.11
C ASP A 108 8.09 10.70 17.49
N GLY A 109 7.64 9.56 16.98
CA GLY A 109 6.33 9.04 17.33
C GLY A 109 5.17 9.73 16.70
N GLN A 110 5.37 10.66 15.77
CA GLN A 110 4.26 11.32 15.12
C GLN A 110 3.49 10.35 14.23
N LYS A 111 2.19 10.53 14.19
CA LYS A 111 1.36 9.63 13.42
C LYS A 111 1.50 9.87 11.94
N LEU A 112 1.58 8.77 11.20
CA LEU A 112 1.61 8.81 9.75
C LEU A 112 0.41 8.06 9.22
N ALA A 113 -0.13 8.52 8.10
CA ALA A 113 -1.21 7.83 7.42
C ALA A 113 -1.01 7.88 5.92
N LEU A 114 -1.34 6.76 5.27
CA LEU A 114 -1.34 6.65 3.82
C LEU A 114 -2.75 6.32 3.38
N ASP A 115 -3.32 7.16 2.52
CA ASP A 115 -4.65 6.97 1.96
C ASP A 115 -4.59 7.08 0.45
N ARG A 116 -5.55 6.45 -0.21
CA ARG A 116 -5.66 6.60 -1.66
C ARG A 116 -6.67 7.64 -2.04
#